data_1b117a1fb3793fc3bb124e48e942c35c
#
_entry.id   1b117a1fb3793fc3bb124e48e942c35c
#
_cell.length_a   1.000
_cell.length_b   1.000
_cell.length_c   1.000
_cell.angle_alpha   90.00
_cell.angle_beta   90.00
_cell.angle_gamma   90.00
#
_symmetry.space_group_name_H-M   'P 1'
#
loop_
_entity.id
_entity.type
_entity.pdbx_description
1 polymer ?
#
loop_
_entity_poly.entity_id
_entity_poly.type
_entity_poly.pdbx_seq_one_letter_code
_entity_poly.pdbx_strand_id
1 'polypeptide(L)'
;MAYEYTTQGYTVNDSGRRLVVDPVTRIEGHLRCEVNINDDNVITNAVSCGTMFRGLEIIVKDRDPRDIWAFVERICGVCTGTHALASVHAIEDALKIDIPDNANIIRNLMQLALWYHDHLVHFYQLGGLDWIDVVSASKADPKETSRLAQSLSP
;
A
#
# COMPACT_ATOMS: atom_id res chain seq x y z
N MET A 1 26.14 5.41 -7.37
CA MET A 1 25.83 4.75 -8.64
C MET A 1 24.60 5.42 -9.23
N ALA A 2 24.68 5.92 -10.46
CA ALA A 2 23.51 6.47 -11.13
C ALA A 2 22.66 5.30 -11.65
N TYR A 3 21.40 5.23 -11.22
CA TYR A 3 20.45 4.28 -11.80
C TYR A 3 20.01 4.84 -13.15
N GLU A 4 20.23 4.08 -14.20
CA GLU A 4 19.76 4.43 -15.52
C GLU A 4 18.32 3.89 -15.66
N TYR A 5 17.34 4.79 -15.61
CA TYR A 5 15.95 4.46 -15.85
C TYR A 5 15.72 4.38 -17.36
N THR A 6 15.34 3.23 -17.85
CA THR A 6 14.90 3.10 -19.24
C THR A 6 13.35 3.07 -19.29
N THR A 7 12.76 3.52 -20.39
CA THR A 7 11.31 3.47 -20.63
C THR A 7 10.74 2.06 -20.70
N GLN A 8 11.59 1.05 -20.69
CA GLN A 8 11.24 -0.37 -20.73
C GLN A 8 11.45 -1.09 -19.39
N GLY A 9 11.63 -0.34 -18.31
CA GLY A 9 11.96 -0.88 -17.00
C GLY A 9 13.47 -0.94 -16.76
N TYR A 10 13.87 -1.53 -15.66
CA TYR A 10 15.26 -1.61 -15.27
C TYR A 10 16.01 -2.65 -16.08
N THR A 11 17.13 -2.25 -16.66
CA THR A 11 18.11 -3.21 -17.09
C THR A 11 19.02 -3.48 -15.90
N VAL A 12 18.79 -4.58 -15.21
CA VAL A 12 19.70 -5.02 -14.17
C VAL A 12 20.85 -5.75 -14.87
N ASN A 13 22.00 -5.14 -14.92
CA ASN A 13 23.20 -5.71 -15.56
C ASN A 13 23.92 -6.75 -14.68
N ASP A 14 23.21 -7.36 -13.75
CA ASP A 14 23.78 -8.37 -12.89
C ASP A 14 23.70 -9.76 -13.55
N SER A 15 24.79 -10.51 -13.46
CA SER A 15 24.78 -11.95 -13.72
C SER A 15 23.87 -12.63 -12.68
N GLY A 16 23.09 -13.59 -13.10
CA GLY A 16 22.21 -14.33 -12.22
C GLY A 16 20.80 -14.50 -12.77
N ARG A 17 19.94 -15.07 -11.96
CA ARG A 17 18.54 -15.31 -12.31
C ARG A 17 17.68 -14.10 -11.93
N ARG A 18 16.94 -13.57 -12.89
CA ARG A 18 15.92 -12.56 -12.65
C ARG A 18 14.62 -13.24 -12.18
N LEU A 19 14.09 -12.81 -11.05
CA LEU A 19 12.77 -13.19 -10.57
C LEU A 19 11.86 -11.95 -10.56
N VAL A 20 10.64 -12.11 -11.09
CA VAL A 20 9.64 -11.06 -11.16
C VAL A 20 8.40 -11.51 -10.41
N VAL A 21 7.91 -10.66 -9.52
CA VAL A 21 6.61 -10.79 -8.85
C VAL A 21 5.71 -9.66 -9.34
N ASP A 22 4.73 -9.99 -10.17
CA ASP A 22 3.82 -9.02 -10.79
C ASP A 22 2.44 -9.66 -11.02
N PRO A 23 1.40 -9.17 -10.35
CA PRO A 23 1.42 -8.18 -9.28
C PRO A 23 1.85 -8.75 -7.92
N VAL A 24 2.32 -7.89 -7.03
CA VAL A 24 2.39 -8.23 -5.61
C VAL A 24 0.97 -8.26 -5.05
N THR A 25 0.62 -9.34 -4.37
CA THR A 25 -0.74 -9.55 -3.82
C THR A 25 -0.83 -9.13 -2.36
N ARG A 26 -2.04 -9.09 -1.81
CA ARG A 26 -2.34 -8.73 -0.41
C ARG A 26 -2.00 -7.29 -0.04
N ILE A 27 -1.92 -6.41 -1.03
CA ILE A 27 -1.67 -4.97 -0.87
C ILE A 27 -2.73 -4.18 -1.64
N GLU A 28 -2.82 -2.89 -1.34
CA GLU A 28 -3.56 -1.94 -2.18
C GLU A 28 -2.63 -1.30 -3.21
N GLY A 29 -3.14 -1.21 -4.44
CA GLY A 29 -2.46 -0.64 -5.58
C GLY A 29 -1.70 -1.67 -6.42
N HIS A 30 -1.09 -1.19 -7.50
CA HIS A 30 -0.39 -2.02 -8.47
C HIS A 30 1.11 -1.95 -8.21
N LEU A 31 1.66 -3.02 -7.65
CA LEU A 31 3.07 -3.13 -7.33
C LEU A 31 3.68 -4.32 -8.05
N ARG A 32 4.84 -4.08 -8.65
CA ARG A 32 5.72 -5.09 -9.21
C ARG A 32 7.06 -5.04 -8.48
N CYS A 33 7.58 -6.20 -8.13
CA CYS A 33 8.92 -6.35 -7.57
C CYS A 33 9.76 -7.23 -8.46
N GLU A 34 11.00 -6.80 -8.71
CA GLU A 34 11.98 -7.58 -9.46
C GLU A 34 13.25 -7.71 -8.64
N VAL A 35 13.81 -8.92 -8.64
CA VAL A 35 15.06 -9.18 -7.96
C VAL A 35 16.01 -9.96 -8.88
N ASN A 36 17.31 -9.72 -8.73
CA ASN A 36 18.36 -10.56 -9.28
C ASN A 36 18.95 -11.42 -8.18
N ILE A 37 19.05 -12.72 -8.46
CA ILE A 37 19.57 -13.72 -7.53
C ILE A 37 20.79 -14.36 -8.16
N ASN A 38 21.92 -14.32 -7.46
CA ASN A 38 23.16 -14.95 -7.91
C ASN A 38 23.14 -16.48 -7.71
N ASP A 39 24.21 -17.16 -8.08
CA ASP A 39 24.32 -18.62 -7.98
C ASP A 39 24.31 -19.11 -6.52
N ASP A 40 24.66 -18.27 -5.56
CA ASP A 40 24.62 -18.55 -4.12
C ASP A 40 23.23 -18.32 -3.50
N ASN A 41 22.19 -18.05 -4.31
CA ASN A 41 20.85 -17.67 -3.89
C ASN A 41 20.78 -16.37 -3.05
N VAL A 42 21.72 -15.47 -3.25
CA VAL A 42 21.73 -14.14 -2.64
C VAL A 42 21.10 -13.13 -3.59
N ILE A 43 20.21 -12.27 -3.06
CA ILE A 43 19.65 -11.16 -3.82
C ILE A 43 20.75 -10.10 -3.97
N THR A 44 21.18 -9.87 -5.19
CA THR A 44 22.22 -8.88 -5.54
C THR A 44 21.63 -7.53 -5.87
N ASN A 45 20.38 -7.50 -6.37
CA ASN A 45 19.67 -6.28 -6.66
C ASN A 45 18.16 -6.48 -6.51
N ALA A 46 17.45 -5.43 -6.10
CA ALA A 46 16.00 -5.44 -5.95
C ALA A 46 15.42 -4.09 -6.37
N VAL A 47 14.29 -4.16 -7.09
CA VAL A 47 13.59 -2.99 -7.59
C VAL A 47 12.11 -3.15 -7.35
N SER A 48 11.44 -2.11 -6.88
CA SER A 48 9.99 -2.01 -6.83
C SER A 48 9.49 -0.93 -7.78
N CYS A 49 8.35 -1.19 -8.42
CA CYS A 49 7.74 -0.27 -9.36
C CYS A 49 6.21 -0.28 -9.22
N GLY A 50 5.62 0.90 -9.12
CA GLY A 50 4.19 1.07 -9.31
C GLY A 50 3.85 0.93 -10.80
N THR A 51 2.96 0.02 -11.15
CA THR A 51 2.63 -0.27 -12.56
C THR A 51 1.43 0.52 -13.08
N MET A 52 0.80 1.35 -12.24
CA MET A 52 -0.27 2.24 -12.64
C MET A 52 0.20 3.70 -12.68
N PHE A 53 0.00 4.36 -13.82
CA PHE A 53 0.31 5.77 -14.02
C PHE A 53 -0.97 6.57 -14.27
N ARG A 54 -1.19 7.62 -13.49
CA ARG A 54 -2.33 8.54 -13.63
C ARG A 54 -1.94 9.98 -13.88
N GLY A 55 -0.64 10.26 -14.01
CA GLY A 55 -0.10 11.57 -14.33
C GLY A 55 -0.26 12.63 -13.24
N LEU A 56 -0.37 12.24 -11.98
CA LEU A 56 -0.58 13.16 -10.87
C LEU A 56 0.55 14.19 -10.74
N GLU A 57 1.78 13.78 -10.99
CA GLU A 57 2.96 14.64 -10.99
C GLU A 57 2.85 15.77 -12.05
N ILE A 58 2.18 15.48 -13.17
CA ILE A 58 1.92 16.45 -14.23
C ILE A 58 0.73 17.34 -13.85
N ILE A 59 -0.32 16.75 -13.28
CA ILE A 59 -1.55 17.47 -12.90
C ILE A 59 -1.27 18.51 -11.82
N VAL A 60 -0.41 18.20 -10.86
CA VAL A 60 -0.11 19.09 -9.73
C VAL A 60 0.99 20.13 -10.04
N LYS A 61 1.70 19.95 -11.15
CA LYS A 61 2.75 20.88 -11.56
C LYS A 61 2.18 22.27 -11.76
N ASP A 62 2.90 23.30 -11.27
CA ASP A 62 2.56 24.71 -11.36
C ASP A 62 1.23 25.11 -10.66
N ARG A 63 0.67 24.24 -9.80
CA ARG A 63 -0.47 24.57 -8.95
C ARG A 63 -0.03 25.14 -7.61
N ASP A 64 -0.95 25.85 -6.96
CA ASP A 64 -0.70 26.31 -5.59
C ASP A 64 -0.48 25.12 -4.67
N PRO A 65 0.65 25.03 -3.96
CA PRO A 65 0.94 23.92 -3.07
C PRO A 65 -0.14 23.67 -2.01
N ARG A 66 -0.86 24.73 -1.60
CA ARG A 66 -1.93 24.64 -0.59
C ARG A 66 -3.16 23.86 -1.08
N ASP A 67 -3.33 23.71 -2.39
CA ASP A 67 -4.45 22.99 -2.99
C ASP A 67 -4.11 21.53 -3.35
N ILE A 68 -2.82 21.16 -3.33
CA ILE A 68 -2.32 19.86 -3.77
C ILE A 68 -2.94 18.70 -2.99
N TRP A 69 -3.19 18.87 -1.70
CA TRP A 69 -3.78 17.83 -0.85
C TRP A 69 -5.10 17.29 -1.41
N ALA A 70 -5.93 18.14 -2.01
CA ALA A 70 -7.23 17.75 -2.58
C ALA A 70 -7.09 16.85 -3.82
N PHE A 71 -6.02 17.04 -4.59
CA PHE A 71 -5.73 16.21 -5.75
C PHE A 71 -5.11 14.86 -5.33
N VAL A 72 -4.10 14.89 -4.47
CA VAL A 72 -3.38 13.67 -4.07
C VAL A 72 -4.20 12.78 -3.15
N GLU A 73 -5.18 13.32 -2.43
CA GLU A 73 -6.12 12.50 -1.66
C GLU A 73 -6.80 11.43 -2.52
N ARG A 74 -7.05 11.75 -3.79
CA ARG A 74 -7.71 10.85 -4.74
C ARG A 74 -6.78 9.82 -5.39
N ILE A 75 -5.53 9.74 -4.93
CA ILE A 75 -4.63 8.64 -5.32
C ILE A 75 -5.21 7.31 -4.83
N CYS A 76 -5.67 7.27 -3.59
CA CYS A 76 -6.15 6.06 -2.95
C CYS A 76 -7.40 6.33 -2.10
N GLY A 77 -8.48 5.61 -2.39
CA GLY A 77 -9.71 5.67 -1.59
C GLY A 77 -9.73 4.66 -0.45
N VAL A 78 -8.91 3.60 -0.51
CA VAL A 78 -8.76 2.62 0.57
C VAL A 78 -7.99 3.25 1.74
N CYS A 79 -6.82 3.83 1.48
CA CYS A 79 -6.06 4.60 2.48
C CYS A 79 -6.51 6.06 2.51
N THR A 80 -7.80 6.31 2.56
CA THR A 80 -8.39 7.65 2.44
C THR A 80 -7.79 8.64 3.44
N GLY A 81 -7.45 9.85 2.96
CA GLY A 81 -6.82 10.89 3.78
C GLY A 81 -5.30 10.75 3.97
N THR A 82 -4.70 9.58 3.76
CA THR A 82 -3.25 9.39 3.97
C THR A 82 -2.41 10.27 3.05
N HIS A 83 -2.73 10.30 1.76
CA HIS A 83 -2.00 11.13 0.79
C HIS A 83 -2.25 12.62 1.02
N ALA A 84 -3.46 12.99 1.44
CA ALA A 84 -3.78 14.36 1.82
C ALA A 84 -2.92 14.82 3.00
N LEU A 85 -2.85 14.01 4.05
CA LEU A 85 -2.05 14.30 5.23
C LEU A 85 -0.55 14.40 4.89
N ALA A 86 -0.03 13.48 4.06
CA ALA A 86 1.35 13.53 3.59
C ALA A 86 1.65 14.84 2.82
N SER A 87 0.73 15.27 1.96
CA SER A 87 0.85 16.54 1.25
C SER A 87 0.84 17.75 2.19
N VAL A 88 -0.06 17.75 3.17
CA VAL A 88 -0.15 18.82 4.17
C VAL A 88 1.15 18.91 4.97
N HIS A 89 1.68 17.78 5.46
CA HIS A 89 2.95 17.75 6.20
C HIS A 89 4.12 18.25 5.36
N ALA A 90 4.17 17.91 4.07
CA ALA A 90 5.21 18.38 3.17
C ALA A 90 5.18 19.92 3.01
N ILE A 91 3.98 20.49 2.91
CA ILE A 91 3.79 21.95 2.80
C ILE A 91 4.13 22.66 4.12
N GLU A 92 3.66 22.13 5.24
CA GLU A 92 3.95 22.65 6.58
C GLU A 92 5.45 22.68 6.86
N ASP A 93 6.14 21.60 6.49
CA ASP A 93 7.60 21.55 6.63
C ASP A 93 8.30 22.54 5.71
N ALA A 94 7.88 22.65 4.45
CA ALA A 94 8.45 23.60 3.48
C ALA A 94 8.29 25.06 3.93
N LEU A 95 7.13 25.40 4.50
CA LEU A 95 6.80 26.75 4.96
C LEU A 95 7.17 27.00 6.42
N LYS A 96 7.67 25.99 7.13
CA LYS A 96 8.01 26.04 8.56
C LYS A 96 6.84 26.54 9.43
N ILE A 97 5.67 25.98 9.20
CA ILE A 97 4.45 26.32 9.94
C ILE A 97 4.45 25.55 11.27
N ASP A 98 4.29 26.26 12.37
CA ASP A 98 4.06 25.68 13.67
C ASP A 98 2.60 25.21 13.78
N ILE A 99 2.42 23.93 14.04
CA ILE A 99 1.11 23.30 14.15
C ILE A 99 0.72 23.21 15.63
N PRO A 100 -0.45 23.75 16.04
CA PRO A 100 -0.92 23.64 17.41
C PRO A 100 -1.07 22.18 17.86
N ASP A 101 -0.74 21.89 19.10
CA ASP A 101 -0.79 20.54 19.69
C ASP A 101 -2.15 19.87 19.50
N ASN A 102 -3.24 20.61 19.71
CA ASN A 102 -4.59 20.09 19.51
C ASN A 102 -4.87 19.69 18.06
N ALA A 103 -4.32 20.40 17.08
CA ALA A 103 -4.46 20.01 15.67
C ALA A 103 -3.72 18.70 15.38
N ASN A 104 -2.53 18.52 15.94
CA ASN A 104 -1.77 17.26 15.86
C ASN A 104 -2.51 16.10 16.52
N ILE A 105 -3.14 16.32 17.68
CA ILE A 105 -3.95 15.31 18.38
C ILE A 105 -5.15 14.89 17.51
N ILE A 106 -5.88 15.86 16.92
CA ILE A 106 -7.02 15.58 16.07
C ILE A 106 -6.58 14.78 14.83
N ARG A 107 -5.50 15.17 14.17
CA ARG A 107 -4.93 14.44 13.03
C ARG A 107 -4.54 13.02 13.39
N ASN A 108 -3.93 12.83 14.56
CA ASN A 108 -3.58 11.50 15.07
C ASN A 108 -4.81 10.65 15.32
N LEU A 109 -5.89 11.21 15.88
CA LEU A 109 -7.15 10.49 16.07
C LEU A 109 -7.78 10.07 14.74
N MET A 110 -7.76 10.93 13.73
CA MET A 110 -8.21 10.59 12.38
C MET A 110 -7.40 9.45 11.77
N GLN A 111 -6.07 9.50 11.89
CA GLN A 111 -5.20 8.43 11.41
C GLN A 111 -5.38 7.12 12.17
N LEU A 112 -5.55 7.16 13.48
CA LEU A 112 -5.82 5.97 14.28
C LEU A 112 -7.15 5.30 13.89
N ALA A 113 -8.19 6.08 13.60
CA ALA A 113 -9.46 5.54 13.10
C ALA A 113 -9.28 4.85 11.74
N LEU A 114 -8.51 5.45 10.83
CA LEU A 114 -8.16 4.85 9.55
C LEU A 114 -7.35 3.56 9.74
N TRP A 115 -6.33 3.56 10.57
CA TRP A 115 -5.50 2.37 10.82
C TRP A 115 -6.31 1.22 11.40
N TYR A 116 -7.21 1.51 12.35
CA TYR A 116 -8.11 0.50 12.88
C TYR A 116 -8.99 -0.11 11.78
N HIS A 117 -9.59 0.73 10.96
CA HIS A 117 -10.38 0.30 9.80
C HIS A 117 -9.54 -0.55 8.83
N ASP A 118 -8.34 -0.10 8.48
CA ASP A 118 -7.48 -0.75 7.50
C ASP A 118 -6.99 -2.12 7.96
N HIS A 119 -6.70 -2.29 9.25
CA HIS A 119 -6.37 -3.59 9.81
C HIS A 119 -7.51 -4.59 9.67
N LEU A 120 -8.75 -4.16 9.92
CA LEU A 120 -9.94 -5.00 9.74
C LEU A 120 -10.14 -5.35 8.26
N VAL A 121 -10.05 -4.36 7.38
CA VAL A 121 -10.19 -4.58 5.93
C VAL A 121 -9.10 -5.52 5.43
N HIS A 122 -7.85 -5.30 5.83
CA HIS A 122 -6.75 -6.16 5.40
C HIS A 122 -6.94 -7.60 5.87
N PHE A 123 -7.31 -7.79 7.13
CA PHE A 123 -7.52 -9.13 7.69
C PHE A 123 -8.62 -9.91 6.93
N TYR A 124 -9.77 -9.29 6.67
CA TYR A 124 -10.89 -9.99 6.06
C TYR A 124 -10.83 -10.03 4.53
N GLN A 125 -10.49 -8.94 3.86
CA GLN A 125 -10.57 -8.83 2.41
C GLN A 125 -9.27 -9.17 1.69
N LEU A 126 -8.13 -8.84 2.27
CA LEU A 126 -6.83 -9.08 1.61
C LEU A 126 -6.16 -10.36 2.13
N GLY A 127 -6.10 -10.54 3.44
CA GLY A 127 -5.48 -11.70 4.08
C GLY A 127 -6.42 -12.90 4.26
N GLY A 128 -7.73 -12.73 4.10
CA GLY A 128 -8.72 -13.77 4.40
C GLY A 128 -8.50 -15.07 3.66
N LEU A 129 -8.10 -15.01 2.38
CA LEU A 129 -7.84 -16.20 1.56
C LEU A 129 -6.61 -17.02 2.00
N ASP A 130 -5.76 -16.48 2.86
CA ASP A 130 -4.66 -17.25 3.46
C ASP A 130 -5.16 -18.22 4.53
N TRP A 131 -6.34 -17.97 5.09
CA TRP A 131 -6.92 -18.69 6.22
C TRP A 131 -8.21 -19.45 5.85
N ILE A 132 -8.89 -19.05 4.77
CA ILE A 132 -10.20 -19.54 4.38
C ILE A 132 -10.10 -20.24 3.02
N ASP A 133 -10.49 -21.50 2.98
CA ASP A 133 -10.82 -22.20 1.73
C ASP A 133 -12.30 -21.96 1.39
N VAL A 134 -12.55 -21.03 0.46
CA VAL A 134 -13.93 -20.67 0.06
C VAL A 134 -14.70 -21.82 -0.57
N VAL A 135 -14.02 -22.77 -1.21
CA VAL A 135 -14.65 -23.95 -1.81
C VAL A 135 -15.15 -24.90 -0.72
N SER A 136 -14.35 -25.14 0.30
CA SER A 136 -14.77 -25.93 1.47
C SER A 136 -15.85 -25.19 2.26
N ALA A 137 -15.70 -23.89 2.46
CA ALA A 137 -16.69 -23.08 3.16
C ALA A 137 -18.07 -23.10 2.50
N SER A 138 -18.13 -23.09 1.16
CA SER A 138 -19.38 -23.16 0.42
C SER A 138 -20.13 -24.51 0.55
N LYS A 139 -19.42 -25.57 0.98
CA LYS A 139 -19.95 -26.92 1.19
C LYS A 139 -20.19 -27.26 2.67
N ALA A 140 -19.79 -26.37 3.57
CA ALA A 140 -19.94 -26.60 5.01
C ALA A 140 -21.41 -26.66 5.42
N ASP A 141 -21.73 -27.55 6.35
CA ASP A 141 -23.06 -27.59 6.99
C ASP A 141 -23.20 -26.37 7.95
N PRO A 142 -24.15 -25.47 7.72
CA PRO A 142 -24.34 -24.30 8.55
C PRO A 142 -24.61 -24.60 10.02
N LYS A 143 -25.30 -25.71 10.29
CA LYS A 143 -25.65 -26.12 11.68
C LYS A 143 -24.41 -26.64 12.42
N GLU A 144 -23.61 -27.45 11.77
CA GLU A 144 -22.37 -27.96 12.34
C GLU A 144 -21.34 -26.84 12.55
N THR A 145 -21.21 -25.96 11.58
CA THR A 145 -20.36 -24.76 11.68
C THR A 145 -20.78 -23.85 12.83
N SER A 146 -22.06 -23.60 12.98
CA SER A 146 -22.61 -22.80 14.11
C SER A 146 -22.33 -23.48 15.46
N ARG A 147 -22.50 -24.80 15.55
CA ARG A 147 -22.22 -25.55 16.78
C ARG A 147 -20.73 -25.49 17.15
N LEU A 148 -19.86 -25.62 16.15
CA LEU A 148 -18.41 -25.49 16.36
C LEU A 148 -18.04 -24.08 16.83
N ALA A 149 -18.56 -23.03 16.19
CA ALA A 149 -18.32 -21.67 16.59
C ALA A 149 -18.76 -21.39 18.04
N GLN A 150 -19.93 -21.90 18.45
CA GLN A 150 -20.41 -21.79 19.82
C GLN A 150 -19.53 -22.55 20.83
N SER A 151 -18.93 -23.66 20.44
CA SER A 151 -18.01 -24.40 21.30
C SER A 151 -16.65 -23.73 21.50
N LEU A 152 -16.26 -22.85 20.58
CA LEU A 152 -15.00 -22.10 20.63
C LEU A 152 -15.16 -20.71 21.25
N SER A 153 -16.39 -20.21 21.32
CA SER A 153 -16.69 -18.93 21.96
C SER A 153 -16.94 -19.17 23.46
N PRO A 154 -16.25 -18.46 24.35
CA PRO A 154 -16.50 -18.55 25.81
C PRO A 154 -17.89 -18.05 26.21
#